data_453b3f89f1e368ef67e1657c95a93e13
#
_entry.id   453b3f89f1e368ef67e1657c95a93e13
#
_cell.length_a   1.000
_cell.length_b   1.000
_cell.length_c   1.000
_cell.angle_alpha   90.00
_cell.angle_beta   90.00
_cell.angle_gamma   90.00
#
_symmetry.space_group_name_H-M   'P 1'
#
loop_
_entity.id
_entity.type
_entity.pdbx_description
1 polymer ?
#
loop_
_entity_poly.entity_id
_entity_poly.type
_entity_poly.pdbx_seq_one_letter_code
_entity_poly.pdbx_strand_id
1 'polypeptide(L)'
;MVGSEPTSGGRPRARSRTPSEDVVVHARAARSGGPGSAFPALSRRTLLAGSGLALAAALAGCGRTSPVSASTAPAGALRLGAIPDQNPEVLQRLYGTVADAMAGALDLEVSYAPVTDYAAAVSLFRTGDLDLVWFGGLTGVQARLQTPGAEPIAQRDIDAAFHSVFVVNAATGLSPSDDLRPLADRRFTYGSETSTSGRLMPAYFLREQGVDPQGFPGGPGFSGSHDATLALVASGTYEAGVLNEQVWTSRSAEGAVDPAVVRYARTPAYADYHWLLGPAAVERLGEDLPGRLADWFTGLSVDDPDDAEVLGLFGARSFIPTAASNYDQIEQIGRDLGLIT
;
A
#
# COMPACT_ATOMS: atom_id res chain seq x y z
N MET A 1 57.01 -11.20 46.90
CA MET A 1 56.61 -11.90 48.13
C MET A 1 55.19 -12.40 47.86
N VAL A 2 55.17 -13.67 47.59
CA VAL A 2 54.50 -14.73 48.34
C VAL A 2 53.01 -14.64 48.12
N GLY A 3 52.36 -15.43 47.36
CA GLY A 3 52.11 -16.88 47.37
C GLY A 3 50.65 -17.03 47.82
N SER A 4 49.73 -17.77 47.30
CA SER A 4 49.68 -19.18 47.04
C SER A 4 48.34 -19.52 46.35
N GLU A 5 48.38 -20.42 45.40
CA GLU A 5 47.27 -21.35 45.02
C GLU A 5 47.18 -22.51 46.09
N PRO A 6 46.36 -23.57 45.89
CA PRO A 6 45.03 -23.82 45.30
C PRO A 6 44.14 -24.73 46.20
N THR A 7 42.91 -25.06 45.79
CA THR A 7 42.22 -26.35 46.04
C THR A 7 40.95 -26.39 45.19
N SER A 8 40.76 -27.28 44.26
CA SER A 8 40.55 -28.73 44.18
C SER A 8 39.19 -29.20 44.65
N GLY A 9 38.43 -29.81 43.74
CA GLY A 9 37.38 -30.79 44.00
C GLY A 9 35.98 -30.36 43.55
N GLY A 10 35.20 -31.05 42.77
CA GLY A 10 35.17 -32.41 42.33
C GLY A 10 33.92 -32.60 41.47
N ARG A 11 34.09 -33.37 40.41
CA ARG A 11 32.94 -33.92 39.64
C ARG A 11 32.26 -35.04 40.42
N PRO A 12 30.96 -35.28 40.18
CA PRO A 12 30.54 -36.62 39.86
C PRO A 12 29.63 -36.74 38.63
N ARG A 13 30.11 -37.58 37.77
CA ARG A 13 29.55 -38.74 37.05
C ARG A 13 28.09 -38.77 36.65
N ALA A 14 27.96 -39.01 35.36
CA ALA A 14 26.84 -39.44 34.55
C ALA A 14 26.09 -40.65 35.19
N ARG A 15 24.79 -40.67 35.04
CA ARG A 15 23.97 -41.90 34.99
C ARG A 15 23.16 -41.91 33.71
N SER A 16 23.48 -42.86 32.88
CA SER A 16 22.73 -43.42 31.77
C SER A 16 21.46 -44.09 32.27
N ARG A 17 20.37 -43.90 31.62
CA ARG A 17 19.31 -44.90 31.46
C ARG A 17 18.63 -44.74 30.12
N THR A 18 18.71 -45.77 29.32
CA THR A 18 18.03 -46.14 28.09
C THR A 18 16.65 -46.74 28.36
N PRO A 19 15.94 -47.26 27.37
CA PRO A 19 14.63 -46.75 26.89
C PRO A 19 13.52 -47.79 27.13
N SER A 20 12.30 -47.41 27.00
CA SER A 20 11.10 -48.27 26.84
C SER A 20 9.93 -47.33 26.51
N GLU A 21 8.95 -47.58 25.72
CA GLU A 21 8.46 -48.72 24.95
C GLU A 21 7.43 -48.20 23.97
N ASP A 22 7.35 -48.84 22.84
CA ASP A 22 6.34 -48.66 21.78
C ASP A 22 4.93 -48.84 22.34
N VAL A 23 4.02 -47.91 22.05
CA VAL A 23 2.59 -48.16 22.09
C VAL A 23 2.01 -48.05 20.68
N VAL A 24 1.91 -49.19 20.04
CA VAL A 24 1.13 -49.38 18.81
C VAL A 24 -0.35 -49.46 19.22
N VAL A 25 -1.16 -48.50 18.82
CA VAL A 25 -2.61 -48.57 18.88
C VAL A 25 -3.17 -48.95 17.53
N HIS A 26 -3.60 -50.20 17.40
CA HIS A 26 -4.38 -50.72 16.30
C HIS A 26 -5.76 -50.06 16.22
N ALA A 27 -6.05 -49.36 15.16
CA ALA A 27 -7.41 -48.96 14.82
C ALA A 27 -8.13 -50.09 14.11
N ARG A 28 -9.13 -50.62 14.78
CA ARG A 28 -10.04 -51.67 14.33
C ARG A 28 -11.13 -51.07 13.46
N ALA A 29 -11.20 -51.47 12.20
CA ALA A 29 -12.29 -51.14 11.27
C ALA A 29 -13.59 -51.80 11.75
N ALA A 30 -14.64 -51.03 11.98
CA ALA A 30 -16.00 -51.51 12.12
C ALA A 30 -16.77 -51.20 10.81
N ARG A 31 -17.11 -52.26 10.08
CA ARG A 31 -18.09 -52.24 9.01
C ARG A 31 -19.47 -52.34 9.62
N SER A 32 -20.38 -51.41 9.34
CA SER A 32 -21.81 -51.60 9.47
C SER A 32 -22.47 -51.21 8.15
N GLY A 33 -23.04 -52.20 7.50
CA GLY A 33 -23.86 -52.02 6.32
C GLY A 33 -25.29 -51.61 6.67
N GLY A 34 -25.92 -50.85 5.82
CA GLY A 34 -27.36 -50.56 5.82
C GLY A 34 -27.75 -49.99 4.44
N PRO A 35 -29.01 -50.10 4.03
CA PRO A 35 -29.38 -50.62 2.73
C PRO A 35 -29.51 -49.56 1.62
N GLY A 36 -29.32 -50.04 0.41
CA GLY A 36 -29.42 -49.25 -0.82
C GLY A 36 -30.81 -48.74 -1.10
N SER A 37 -30.88 -47.50 -1.55
CA SER A 37 -32.00 -46.97 -2.32
C SER A 37 -31.56 -46.76 -3.77
N ALA A 38 -32.06 -47.61 -4.65
CA ALA A 38 -31.88 -47.53 -6.07
C ALA A 38 -32.66 -46.33 -6.64
N PHE A 39 -31.98 -45.42 -7.34
CA PHE A 39 -32.64 -44.47 -8.20
C PHE A 39 -32.75 -45.06 -9.62
N PRO A 40 -33.95 -45.02 -10.27
CA PRO A 40 -34.10 -45.50 -11.60
C PRO A 40 -33.51 -44.53 -12.62
N ALA A 41 -32.74 -45.09 -13.57
CA ALA A 41 -32.21 -44.37 -14.73
C ALA A 41 -33.37 -43.97 -15.67
N LEU A 42 -33.61 -42.68 -15.85
CA LEU A 42 -34.53 -42.12 -16.82
C LEU A 42 -33.85 -42.10 -18.24
N SER A 43 -34.41 -42.88 -19.14
CA SER A 43 -34.04 -43.01 -20.55
C SER A 43 -34.27 -41.71 -21.34
N ARG A 44 -33.34 -41.35 -22.18
CA ARG A 44 -33.28 -40.13 -23.05
C ARG A 44 -34.25 -40.12 -24.24
N ARG A 45 -35.39 -40.82 -24.23
CA ARG A 45 -36.22 -40.97 -25.45
C ARG A 45 -37.74 -40.77 -25.28
N THR A 46 -38.17 -39.86 -24.43
CA THR A 46 -39.61 -39.50 -24.45
C THR A 46 -39.83 -38.11 -23.82
N LEU A 47 -39.62 -37.06 -24.62
CA LEU A 47 -40.16 -35.70 -24.35
C LEU A 47 -40.04 -34.83 -25.63
N LEU A 48 -40.71 -35.29 -26.70
CA LEU A 48 -41.08 -34.43 -27.83
C LEU A 48 -42.55 -34.68 -28.09
N ALA A 49 -43.41 -33.97 -27.41
CA ALA A 49 -44.75 -33.56 -27.88
C ALA A 49 -45.55 -33.00 -26.72
N GLY A 50 -45.90 -31.73 -26.78
CA GLY A 50 -46.97 -31.16 -25.98
C GLY A 50 -46.60 -29.93 -25.16
N SER A 51 -47.13 -28.80 -25.58
CA SER A 51 -47.36 -27.59 -24.83
C SER A 51 -46.39 -26.45 -25.03
N GLY A 52 -46.45 -25.79 -26.17
CA GLY A 52 -46.19 -24.35 -26.27
C GLY A 52 -47.25 -23.60 -25.48
N LEU A 53 -46.87 -22.67 -24.66
CA LEU A 53 -47.55 -21.50 -24.09
C LEU A 53 -47.39 -21.29 -22.57
N ALA A 54 -46.27 -21.61 -22.00
CA ALA A 54 -45.99 -21.19 -20.60
C ALA A 54 -44.53 -20.92 -20.28
N LEU A 55 -43.70 -20.50 -21.25
CA LEU A 55 -42.24 -20.30 -21.03
C LEU A 55 -41.77 -18.88 -21.39
N ALA A 56 -42.64 -17.89 -21.31
CA ALA A 56 -42.28 -16.49 -21.59
C ALA A 56 -42.17 -15.59 -20.34
N ALA A 57 -42.33 -16.13 -19.12
CA ALA A 57 -42.30 -15.30 -17.90
C ALA A 57 -41.20 -15.63 -16.88
N ALA A 58 -40.27 -16.58 -17.17
CA ALA A 58 -39.27 -17.02 -16.22
C ALA A 58 -37.82 -16.68 -16.61
N LEU A 59 -37.58 -15.90 -17.67
CA LEU A 59 -36.22 -15.47 -18.11
C LEU A 59 -35.88 -14.00 -17.76
N ALA A 60 -36.71 -13.33 -16.96
CA ALA A 60 -36.45 -11.93 -16.51
C ALA A 60 -35.86 -11.84 -15.11
N GLY A 61 -35.33 -12.90 -14.52
CA GLY A 61 -34.90 -12.98 -13.12
C GLY A 61 -33.45 -13.37 -12.83
N CYS A 62 -32.58 -13.46 -13.83
CA CYS A 62 -31.17 -13.78 -13.55
C CYS A 62 -30.25 -12.76 -14.21
N GLY A 63 -29.59 -11.96 -13.41
CA GLY A 63 -28.49 -11.12 -13.89
C GLY A 63 -28.58 -9.66 -13.48
N ARG A 64 -29.05 -9.35 -12.27
CA ARG A 64 -28.58 -8.13 -11.60
C ARG A 64 -27.25 -8.46 -10.91
N THR A 65 -26.17 -8.49 -11.66
CA THR A 65 -24.91 -7.99 -11.15
C THR A 65 -25.20 -6.54 -10.83
N SER A 66 -25.32 -6.23 -9.54
CA SER A 66 -25.33 -4.85 -9.08
C SER A 66 -24.04 -4.26 -9.62
N PRO A 67 -24.07 -3.21 -10.48
CA PRO A 67 -22.88 -2.44 -10.69
C PRO A 67 -22.47 -1.99 -9.28
N VAL A 68 -21.20 -2.11 -8.93
CA VAL A 68 -20.58 -1.36 -7.85
C VAL A 68 -21.10 0.05 -8.09
N SER A 69 -21.97 0.54 -7.20
CA SER A 69 -22.48 1.89 -7.29
C SER A 69 -21.26 2.79 -7.19
N ALA A 70 -20.81 3.31 -8.32
CA ALA A 70 -20.04 4.53 -8.31
C ALA A 70 -20.92 5.50 -7.50
N SER A 71 -20.46 5.93 -6.34
CA SER A 71 -21.10 6.96 -5.56
C SER A 71 -21.23 8.15 -6.50
N THR A 72 -22.44 8.41 -6.99
CA THR A 72 -22.70 9.60 -7.78
C THR A 72 -22.66 10.76 -6.81
N ALA A 73 -21.46 11.31 -6.60
CA ALA A 73 -21.32 12.58 -5.92
C ALA A 73 -22.20 13.62 -6.67
N PRO A 74 -22.84 14.55 -5.98
CA PRO A 74 -23.60 15.61 -6.60
C PRO A 74 -22.76 16.35 -7.65
N ALA A 75 -23.39 16.87 -8.70
CA ALA A 75 -22.69 17.51 -9.82
C ALA A 75 -21.83 18.71 -9.41
N GLY A 76 -22.04 19.26 -8.20
CA GLY A 76 -21.28 20.38 -7.62
C GLY A 76 -20.23 19.98 -6.58
N ALA A 77 -20.04 18.68 -6.27
CA ALA A 77 -19.07 18.26 -5.26
C ALA A 77 -17.65 18.18 -5.80
N LEU A 78 -16.66 18.50 -4.95
CA LEU A 78 -15.24 18.20 -5.18
C LEU A 78 -14.99 16.73 -4.79
N ARG A 79 -14.52 15.93 -5.74
CA ARG A 79 -14.24 14.50 -5.54
C ARG A 79 -12.78 14.32 -5.19
N LEU A 80 -12.54 14.00 -3.92
CA LEU A 80 -11.22 13.77 -3.36
C LEU A 80 -10.80 12.32 -3.56
N GLY A 81 -9.58 12.09 -4.01
CA GLY A 81 -8.96 10.77 -4.13
C GLY A 81 -7.58 10.71 -3.49
N ALA A 82 -7.08 9.49 -3.35
CA ALA A 82 -5.71 9.24 -2.92
C ALA A 82 -5.20 7.91 -3.44
N ILE A 83 -3.90 7.76 -3.63
CA ILE A 83 -3.29 6.45 -3.89
C ILE A 83 -3.44 5.56 -2.66
N PRO A 84 -3.75 4.25 -2.82
CA PRO A 84 -3.97 3.35 -1.67
C PRO A 84 -2.62 2.80 -1.15
N ASP A 85 -1.82 3.68 -0.56
CA ASP A 85 -0.46 3.38 -0.09
C ASP A 85 -0.39 2.72 1.29
N GLN A 86 -1.48 2.74 2.04
CA GLN A 86 -1.63 2.19 3.38
C GLN A 86 -2.90 1.33 3.50
N ASN A 87 -3.18 0.89 4.73
CA ASN A 87 -4.39 0.14 5.06
C ASN A 87 -5.65 0.96 4.71
N PRO A 88 -6.66 0.37 4.03
CA PRO A 88 -7.87 1.07 3.63
C PRO A 88 -8.64 1.77 4.76
N GLU A 89 -8.66 1.21 5.97
CA GLU A 89 -9.33 1.82 7.13
C GLU A 89 -8.61 3.11 7.58
N VAL A 90 -7.27 3.13 7.51
CA VAL A 90 -6.47 4.32 7.80
C VAL A 90 -6.76 5.41 6.77
N LEU A 91 -6.77 5.06 5.48
CA LEU A 91 -7.03 6.00 4.41
C LEU A 91 -8.46 6.56 4.45
N GLN A 92 -9.46 5.70 4.74
CA GLN A 92 -10.84 6.14 4.88
C GLN A 92 -11.01 7.17 6.00
N ARG A 93 -10.37 6.95 7.14
CA ARG A 93 -10.39 7.91 8.27
C ARG A 93 -9.67 9.20 7.90
N LEU A 94 -8.43 9.11 7.39
CA LEU A 94 -7.63 10.26 7.00
C LEU A 94 -8.36 11.15 5.99
N TYR A 95 -8.74 10.60 4.84
CA TYR A 95 -9.33 11.41 3.78
C TYR A 95 -10.80 11.78 4.03
N GLY A 96 -11.49 11.03 4.90
CA GLY A 96 -12.79 11.44 5.42
C GLY A 96 -12.67 12.72 6.25
N THR A 97 -11.75 12.75 7.22
CA THR A 97 -11.48 13.96 8.03
C THR A 97 -11.04 15.14 7.17
N VAL A 98 -10.18 14.92 6.18
CA VAL A 98 -9.76 15.98 5.24
C VAL A 98 -10.93 16.52 4.43
N ALA A 99 -11.80 15.65 3.93
CA ALA A 99 -12.98 16.05 3.16
C ALA A 99 -13.93 16.89 4.01
N ASP A 100 -14.20 16.49 5.25
CA ASP A 100 -15.08 17.21 6.17
C ASP A 100 -14.49 18.59 6.55
N ALA A 101 -13.19 18.67 6.87
CA ALA A 101 -12.50 19.91 7.19
C ALA A 101 -12.50 20.87 6.00
N MET A 102 -12.18 20.36 4.80
CA MET A 102 -12.19 21.13 3.56
C MET A 102 -13.59 21.65 3.21
N ALA A 103 -14.63 20.81 3.36
CA ALA A 103 -16.00 21.19 3.10
C ALA A 103 -16.45 22.37 3.99
N GLY A 104 -16.13 22.30 5.29
CA GLY A 104 -16.45 23.36 6.25
C GLY A 104 -15.72 24.67 5.99
N ALA A 105 -14.43 24.60 5.62
CA ALA A 105 -13.59 25.77 5.41
C ALA A 105 -13.84 26.48 4.06
N LEU A 106 -14.17 25.72 3.01
CA LEU A 106 -14.26 26.26 1.65
C LEU A 106 -15.71 26.45 1.18
N ASP A 107 -16.74 26.13 2.00
CA ASP A 107 -18.15 26.15 1.61
C ASP A 107 -18.37 25.37 0.29
N LEU A 108 -17.81 24.17 0.23
CA LEU A 108 -17.92 23.23 -0.88
C LEU A 108 -18.44 21.89 -0.39
N GLU A 109 -19.21 21.21 -1.23
CA GLU A 109 -19.44 19.79 -0.99
C GLU A 109 -18.19 19.00 -1.38
N VAL A 110 -17.61 18.24 -0.45
CA VAL A 110 -16.39 17.43 -0.68
C VAL A 110 -16.71 15.98 -0.34
N SER A 111 -16.28 15.05 -1.17
CA SER A 111 -16.47 13.62 -0.92
C SER A 111 -15.20 12.84 -1.23
N TYR A 112 -14.77 11.97 -0.31
CA TYR A 112 -13.69 11.04 -0.55
C TYR A 112 -14.16 9.79 -1.29
N ALA A 113 -13.49 9.48 -2.39
CA ALA A 113 -13.73 8.28 -3.19
C ALA A 113 -12.51 7.34 -3.10
N PRO A 114 -12.58 6.22 -2.35
CA PRO A 114 -11.50 5.27 -2.25
C PRO A 114 -11.22 4.60 -3.60
N VAL A 115 -9.95 4.34 -3.88
CA VAL A 115 -9.50 3.64 -5.10
C VAL A 115 -8.84 2.30 -4.75
N THR A 116 -8.77 1.39 -5.72
CA THR A 116 -8.31 0.01 -5.49
C THR A 116 -6.80 -0.14 -5.65
N ASP A 117 -6.17 0.67 -6.51
CA ASP A 117 -4.73 0.63 -6.77
C ASP A 117 -4.24 1.97 -7.34
N TYR A 118 -2.92 2.11 -7.42
CA TYR A 118 -2.27 3.36 -7.86
C TYR A 118 -2.61 3.74 -9.32
N ALA A 119 -2.69 2.76 -10.22
CA ALA A 119 -3.01 3.01 -11.63
C ALA A 119 -4.48 3.43 -11.80
N ALA A 120 -5.37 2.88 -10.99
CA ALA A 120 -6.77 3.30 -10.94
C ALA A 120 -6.90 4.77 -10.52
N ALA A 121 -6.12 5.25 -9.54
CA ALA A 121 -6.12 6.66 -9.14
C ALA A 121 -5.74 7.57 -10.32
N VAL A 122 -4.67 7.25 -11.05
CA VAL A 122 -4.23 7.98 -12.25
C VAL A 122 -5.32 7.96 -13.34
N SER A 123 -5.95 6.80 -13.57
CA SER A 123 -7.00 6.67 -14.59
C SER A 123 -8.25 7.47 -14.27
N LEU A 124 -8.74 7.40 -13.02
CA LEU A 124 -9.93 8.14 -12.56
C LEU A 124 -9.69 9.66 -12.56
N PHE A 125 -8.48 10.09 -12.22
CA PHE A 125 -8.08 11.49 -12.33
C PHE A 125 -8.10 11.97 -13.80
N ARG A 126 -7.48 11.19 -14.69
CA ARG A 126 -7.45 11.50 -16.13
C ARG A 126 -8.84 11.57 -16.77
N THR A 127 -9.79 10.72 -16.34
CA THR A 127 -11.17 10.72 -16.86
C THR A 127 -12.05 11.79 -16.20
N GLY A 128 -11.53 12.48 -15.17
CA GLY A 128 -12.29 13.48 -14.42
C GLY A 128 -13.30 12.86 -13.46
N ASP A 129 -13.15 11.60 -13.06
CA ASP A 129 -13.92 10.95 -12.00
C ASP A 129 -13.40 11.30 -10.60
N LEU A 130 -12.14 11.74 -10.51
CA LEU A 130 -11.51 12.37 -9.34
C LEU A 130 -11.03 13.76 -9.71
N ASP A 131 -11.18 14.70 -8.79
CA ASP A 131 -10.90 16.12 -9.00
C ASP A 131 -9.60 16.57 -8.35
N LEU A 132 -9.40 16.22 -7.09
CA LEU A 132 -8.23 16.54 -6.28
C LEU A 132 -7.68 15.26 -5.69
N VAL A 133 -6.45 14.90 -6.02
CA VAL A 133 -5.89 13.61 -5.64
C VAL A 133 -4.55 13.75 -4.94
N TRP A 134 -4.41 13.04 -3.81
CA TRP A 134 -3.13 12.87 -3.14
C TRP A 134 -2.33 11.78 -3.85
N PHE A 135 -1.31 12.23 -4.59
CA PHE A 135 -0.41 11.38 -5.34
C PHE A 135 0.98 11.32 -4.73
N GLY A 136 1.67 10.19 -4.91
CA GLY A 136 3.13 10.17 -4.81
C GLY A 136 3.76 10.81 -6.06
N GLY A 137 5.04 11.19 -5.99
CA GLY A 137 5.71 11.91 -7.07
C GLY A 137 5.57 11.25 -8.45
N LEU A 138 5.81 9.92 -8.55
CA LEU A 138 5.70 9.20 -9.84
C LEU A 138 4.27 9.20 -10.39
N THR A 139 3.28 8.83 -9.56
CA THR A 139 1.88 8.81 -10.02
C THR A 139 1.34 10.20 -10.30
N GLY A 140 1.78 11.22 -9.54
CA GLY A 140 1.45 12.62 -9.82
C GLY A 140 2.01 13.09 -11.15
N VAL A 141 3.27 12.77 -11.46
CA VAL A 141 3.87 13.05 -12.77
C VAL A 141 3.11 12.32 -13.88
N GLN A 142 2.81 11.02 -13.72
CA GLN A 142 2.03 10.25 -14.69
C GLN A 142 0.64 10.85 -14.93
N ALA A 143 -0.05 11.24 -13.85
CA ALA A 143 -1.38 11.86 -13.92
C ALA A 143 -1.32 13.22 -14.63
N ARG A 144 -0.35 14.08 -14.29
CA ARG A 144 -0.14 15.39 -14.88
C ARG A 144 0.17 15.30 -16.39
N LEU A 145 1.05 14.39 -16.80
CA LEU A 145 1.40 14.19 -18.20
C LEU A 145 0.20 13.69 -19.04
N GLN A 146 -0.72 12.96 -18.44
CA GLN A 146 -1.93 12.44 -19.08
C GLN A 146 -3.14 13.39 -18.98
N THR A 147 -3.04 14.47 -18.20
CA THR A 147 -4.13 15.42 -17.97
C THR A 147 -3.60 16.85 -18.14
N PRO A 148 -3.52 17.36 -19.38
CA PRO A 148 -3.09 18.73 -19.64
C PRO A 148 -3.92 19.74 -18.83
N GLY A 149 -3.25 20.67 -18.14
CA GLY A 149 -3.90 21.63 -17.24
C GLY A 149 -4.03 21.16 -15.80
N ALA A 150 -3.59 19.94 -15.48
CA ALA A 150 -3.50 19.52 -14.07
C ALA A 150 -2.40 20.28 -13.33
N GLU A 151 -2.72 20.75 -12.10
CA GLU A 151 -1.88 21.65 -11.32
C GLU A 151 -1.56 21.09 -9.94
N PRO A 152 -0.27 20.99 -9.54
CA PRO A 152 0.13 20.70 -8.16
C PRO A 152 -0.26 21.85 -7.23
N ILE A 153 -0.97 21.57 -6.15
CA ILE A 153 -1.53 22.58 -5.24
C ILE A 153 -0.66 22.78 -4.00
N ALA A 154 -0.36 21.68 -3.29
CA ALA A 154 0.38 21.72 -2.03
C ALA A 154 1.06 20.37 -1.78
N GLN A 155 2.13 20.39 -0.99
CA GLN A 155 2.81 19.22 -0.46
C GLN A 155 3.04 19.37 1.04
N ARG A 156 3.27 18.27 1.76
CA ARG A 156 3.70 18.36 3.16
C ARG A 156 5.11 18.93 3.24
N ASP A 157 5.44 19.55 4.36
CA ASP A 157 6.81 20.04 4.65
C ASP A 157 7.87 18.93 4.48
N ILE A 158 7.55 17.69 4.85
CA ILE A 158 8.43 16.53 4.73
C ILE A 158 8.61 16.04 3.28
N ASP A 159 7.68 16.34 2.37
CA ASP A 159 7.72 15.82 1.00
C ASP A 159 8.72 16.54 0.10
N ALA A 160 9.18 17.73 0.49
CA ALA A 160 10.26 18.43 -0.21
C ALA A 160 11.62 17.73 -0.07
N ALA A 161 11.78 16.89 0.96
CA ALA A 161 12.99 16.12 1.24
C ALA A 161 12.62 14.73 1.81
N PHE A 162 11.84 13.99 1.05
CA PHE A 162 11.30 12.69 1.44
C PHE A 162 12.31 11.56 1.30
N HIS A 163 12.07 10.44 1.97
CA HIS A 163 12.96 9.28 1.97
C HIS A 163 12.20 7.97 1.92
N SER A 164 12.86 6.94 1.40
CA SER A 164 12.47 5.55 1.59
C SER A 164 13.32 4.88 2.67
N VAL A 165 12.74 3.86 3.29
CA VAL A 165 13.42 3.00 4.25
C VAL A 165 13.45 1.58 3.71
N PHE A 166 14.65 1.03 3.56
CA PHE A 166 14.84 -0.40 3.34
C PHE A 166 14.70 -1.13 4.67
N VAL A 167 13.96 -2.21 4.66
CA VAL A 167 13.74 -3.07 5.82
C VAL A 167 14.15 -4.51 5.50
N VAL A 168 14.59 -5.23 6.52
CA VAL A 168 14.96 -6.64 6.40
C VAL A 168 14.31 -7.46 7.51
N ASN A 169 14.08 -8.75 7.23
CA ASN A 169 13.71 -9.69 8.28
C ASN A 169 14.94 -9.95 9.18
N ALA A 170 14.76 -9.92 10.47
CA ALA A 170 15.84 -10.13 11.47
C ALA A 170 16.58 -11.46 11.26
N ALA A 171 15.91 -12.49 10.73
CA ALA A 171 16.51 -13.78 10.42
C ALA A 171 17.61 -13.72 9.33
N THR A 172 17.67 -12.62 8.55
CA THR A 172 18.75 -12.41 7.56
C THR A 172 20.12 -12.18 8.21
N GLY A 173 20.15 -11.77 9.48
CA GLY A 173 21.35 -11.39 10.21
C GLY A 173 22.00 -10.09 9.71
N LEU A 174 21.36 -9.36 8.78
CA LEU A 174 21.86 -8.08 8.30
C LEU A 174 21.67 -7.00 9.38
N SER A 175 22.71 -6.22 9.60
CA SER A 175 22.69 -5.04 10.49
C SER A 175 22.49 -3.76 9.69
N PRO A 176 21.92 -2.69 10.30
CA PRO A 176 21.76 -1.40 9.63
C PRO A 176 23.02 -0.92 8.92
N SER A 177 22.89 -0.50 7.66
CA SER A 177 24.00 -0.07 6.81
C SER A 177 23.47 0.76 5.63
N ASP A 178 24.27 1.73 5.17
CA ASP A 178 23.97 2.48 3.93
C ASP A 178 24.42 1.72 2.67
N ASP A 179 25.12 0.60 2.80
CA ASP A 179 25.50 -0.28 1.70
C ASP A 179 24.33 -1.19 1.31
N LEU A 180 23.73 -0.97 0.13
CA LEU A 180 22.59 -1.73 -0.37
C LEU A 180 22.98 -3.04 -1.07
N ARG A 181 24.28 -3.26 -1.37
CA ARG A 181 24.74 -4.45 -2.11
C ARG A 181 24.37 -5.79 -1.45
N PRO A 182 24.35 -5.92 -0.10
CA PRO A 182 23.91 -7.16 0.55
C PRO A 182 22.44 -7.53 0.30
N LEU A 183 21.62 -6.60 -0.21
CA LEU A 183 20.22 -6.85 -0.58
C LEU A 183 20.10 -7.62 -1.90
N ALA A 184 21.12 -7.59 -2.78
CA ALA A 184 21.11 -8.24 -4.09
C ALA A 184 20.82 -9.75 -4.02
N ASP A 185 21.27 -10.41 -2.96
CA ASP A 185 21.11 -11.85 -2.75
C ASP A 185 19.87 -12.22 -1.92
N ARG A 186 18.94 -11.28 -1.72
CA ARG A 186 17.75 -11.47 -0.88
C ARG A 186 16.49 -11.48 -1.73
N ARG A 187 15.50 -12.29 -1.34
CA ARG A 187 14.15 -12.16 -1.89
C ARG A 187 13.61 -10.81 -1.45
N PHE A 188 13.38 -9.94 -2.44
CA PHE A 188 13.08 -8.53 -2.22
C PHE A 188 11.68 -8.17 -2.71
N THR A 189 10.93 -7.36 -1.93
CA THR A 189 9.66 -6.78 -2.36
C THR A 189 9.73 -5.27 -2.40
N TYR A 190 9.25 -4.71 -3.49
CA TYR A 190 8.84 -3.31 -3.59
C TYR A 190 7.45 -3.11 -3.00
N GLY A 191 6.98 -1.85 -2.93
CA GLY A 191 5.59 -1.50 -2.67
C GLY A 191 4.70 -1.71 -3.91
N SER A 192 3.94 -0.69 -4.33
CA SER A 192 3.24 -0.70 -5.62
C SER A 192 4.23 -0.49 -6.78
N GLU A 193 3.91 -1.05 -7.95
CA GLU A 193 4.72 -0.92 -9.18
C GLU A 193 4.93 0.53 -9.62
N THR A 194 4.01 1.43 -9.30
CA THR A 194 4.07 2.86 -9.63
C THR A 194 4.30 3.76 -8.41
N SER A 195 4.74 3.21 -7.28
CA SER A 195 5.11 3.98 -6.11
C SER A 195 6.45 4.70 -6.32
N THR A 196 6.56 5.94 -5.87
CA THR A 196 7.84 6.68 -5.80
C THR A 196 8.74 6.09 -4.74
N SER A 197 8.30 6.14 -3.47
CA SER A 197 9.07 5.71 -2.31
C SER A 197 9.13 4.18 -2.15
N GLY A 198 8.12 3.47 -2.65
CA GLY A 198 8.09 2.00 -2.61
C GLY A 198 8.71 1.33 -3.84
N ARG A 199 9.07 2.07 -4.90
CA ARG A 199 9.57 1.46 -6.15
C ARG A 199 10.60 2.30 -6.88
N LEU A 200 10.23 3.49 -7.39
CA LEU A 200 11.07 4.25 -8.32
C LEU A 200 12.40 4.64 -7.70
N MET A 201 12.36 5.42 -6.62
CA MET A 201 13.57 5.96 -6.00
C MET A 201 14.45 4.88 -5.36
N PRO A 202 13.90 3.88 -4.65
CA PRO A 202 14.68 2.73 -4.22
C PRO A 202 15.38 1.99 -5.36
N ALA A 203 14.71 1.75 -6.48
CA ALA A 203 15.31 1.09 -7.64
C ALA A 203 16.46 1.92 -8.25
N TYR A 204 16.29 3.23 -8.30
CA TYR A 204 17.35 4.15 -8.71
C TYR A 204 18.57 4.04 -7.78
N PHE A 205 18.39 4.14 -6.45
CA PHE A 205 19.51 4.07 -5.50
C PHE A 205 20.17 2.68 -5.41
N LEU A 206 19.40 1.61 -5.62
CA LEU A 206 19.97 0.26 -5.79
C LEU A 206 20.92 0.21 -6.99
N ARG A 207 20.47 0.74 -8.15
CA ARG A 207 21.28 0.81 -9.38
C ARG A 207 22.54 1.65 -9.19
N GLU A 208 22.45 2.80 -8.52
CA GLU A 208 23.59 3.66 -8.20
C GLU A 208 24.66 2.93 -7.38
N GLN A 209 24.27 1.94 -6.58
CA GLN A 209 25.18 1.10 -5.82
C GLN A 209 25.55 -0.23 -6.53
N GLY A 210 25.19 -0.38 -7.80
CA GLY A 210 25.53 -1.56 -8.61
C GLY A 210 24.65 -2.78 -8.34
N VAL A 211 23.49 -2.62 -7.68
CA VAL A 211 22.48 -3.67 -7.51
C VAL A 211 21.49 -3.59 -8.67
N ASP A 212 21.31 -4.69 -9.41
CA ASP A 212 20.27 -4.77 -10.43
C ASP A 212 18.88 -4.80 -9.79
N PRO A 213 18.02 -3.77 -10.02
CA PRO A 213 16.70 -3.71 -9.40
C PRO A 213 15.74 -4.81 -9.87
N GLN A 214 16.10 -5.56 -10.91
CA GLN A 214 15.35 -6.70 -11.45
C GLN A 214 15.99 -8.05 -11.12
N GLY A 215 17.24 -8.06 -10.62
CA GLY A 215 18.06 -9.24 -10.47
C GLY A 215 17.86 -10.02 -9.16
N PHE A 216 16.89 -9.67 -8.34
CA PHE A 216 16.65 -10.34 -7.04
C PHE A 216 16.28 -11.82 -7.21
N PRO A 217 16.64 -12.70 -6.26
CA PRO A 217 16.26 -14.11 -6.27
C PRO A 217 14.74 -14.30 -6.41
N GLY A 218 14.31 -14.97 -7.49
CA GLY A 218 12.90 -15.15 -7.82
C GLY A 218 12.25 -13.94 -8.52
N GLY A 219 13.03 -12.92 -8.86
CA GLY A 219 12.56 -11.63 -9.35
C GLY A 219 12.03 -10.72 -8.23
N PRO A 220 11.87 -9.42 -8.51
CA PRO A 220 11.31 -8.49 -7.53
C PRO A 220 9.84 -8.80 -7.26
N GLY A 221 9.43 -8.76 -5.99
CA GLY A 221 8.03 -8.79 -5.61
C GLY A 221 7.42 -7.39 -5.58
N PHE A 222 6.09 -7.33 -5.57
CA PHE A 222 5.32 -6.09 -5.39
C PHE A 222 4.22 -6.34 -4.38
N SER A 223 4.31 -5.67 -3.23
CA SER A 223 3.38 -5.85 -2.12
C SER A 223 2.05 -5.09 -2.28
N GLY A 224 2.05 -4.05 -3.12
CA GLY A 224 0.91 -3.18 -3.39
C GLY A 224 0.78 -1.98 -2.43
N SER A 225 1.19 -2.09 -1.16
CA SER A 225 1.16 -1.00 -0.18
C SER A 225 2.31 -1.08 0.82
N HIS A 226 2.55 -0.01 1.58
CA HIS A 226 3.61 0.04 2.58
C HIS A 226 3.34 -0.90 3.76
N ASP A 227 2.10 -0.99 4.23
CA ASP A 227 1.73 -1.93 5.29
C ASP A 227 1.89 -3.39 4.85
N ALA A 228 1.54 -3.71 3.60
CA ALA A 228 1.75 -5.04 3.04
C ALA A 228 3.24 -5.40 2.91
N THR A 229 4.11 -4.42 2.59
CA THR A 229 5.57 -4.63 2.61
C THR A 229 6.04 -5.08 4.00
N LEU A 230 5.63 -4.37 5.05
CA LEU A 230 5.98 -4.73 6.44
C LEU A 230 5.50 -6.14 6.79
N ALA A 231 4.26 -6.49 6.45
CA ALA A 231 3.69 -7.81 6.74
C ALA A 231 4.42 -8.94 6.00
N LEU A 232 4.78 -8.73 4.72
CA LEU A 232 5.50 -9.73 3.92
C LEU A 232 6.94 -9.94 4.39
N VAL A 233 7.62 -8.88 4.87
CA VAL A 233 8.94 -9.00 5.47
C VAL A 233 8.85 -9.63 6.85
N ALA A 234 7.88 -9.26 7.68
CA ALA A 234 7.66 -9.85 9.00
C ALA A 234 7.45 -11.37 8.93
N SER A 235 6.63 -11.83 7.99
CA SER A 235 6.34 -13.26 7.78
C SER A 235 7.53 -14.05 7.18
N GLY A 236 8.59 -13.38 6.71
CA GLY A 236 9.71 -14.00 6.00
C GLY A 236 9.36 -14.47 4.57
N THR A 237 8.18 -14.10 4.03
CA THR A 237 7.85 -14.32 2.62
C THR A 237 8.87 -13.64 1.72
N TYR A 238 9.26 -12.41 2.09
CA TYR A 238 10.42 -11.72 1.55
C TYR A 238 11.42 -11.45 2.67
N GLU A 239 12.71 -11.50 2.32
CA GLU A 239 13.80 -11.28 3.27
C GLU A 239 14.12 -9.81 3.43
N ALA A 240 13.78 -9.00 2.43
CA ALA A 240 13.95 -7.56 2.42
C ALA A 240 12.80 -6.89 1.66
N GLY A 241 12.61 -5.62 1.94
CA GLY A 241 11.62 -4.78 1.26
C GLY A 241 11.93 -3.30 1.43
N VAL A 242 11.08 -2.46 0.84
CA VAL A 242 11.22 -1.01 0.94
C VAL A 242 9.85 -0.34 1.04
N LEU A 243 9.78 0.70 1.86
CA LEU A 243 8.56 1.48 2.06
C LEU A 243 8.91 2.96 2.32
N ASN A 244 7.90 3.82 2.41
CA ASN A 244 8.10 5.20 2.75
C ASN A 244 8.50 5.37 4.23
N GLU A 245 9.31 6.39 4.53
CA GLU A 245 9.82 6.62 5.88
C GLU A 245 8.74 7.09 6.85
N GLN A 246 7.74 7.83 6.38
CA GLN A 246 6.67 8.33 7.25
C GLN A 246 5.81 7.17 7.80
N VAL A 247 5.43 6.19 6.95
CA VAL A 247 4.71 4.99 7.40
C VAL A 247 5.56 4.18 8.38
N TRP A 248 6.85 3.99 8.09
CA TRP A 248 7.76 3.34 9.03
C TRP A 248 7.77 4.05 10.39
N THR A 249 7.88 5.38 10.38
CA THR A 249 7.95 6.20 11.60
C THR A 249 6.66 6.12 12.40
N SER A 250 5.50 6.27 11.75
CA SER A 250 4.19 6.17 12.41
C SER A 250 3.98 4.78 13.01
N ARG A 251 4.21 3.71 12.23
CA ARG A 251 4.03 2.33 12.72
C ARG A 251 4.98 1.99 13.86
N SER A 252 6.22 2.53 13.81
CA SER A 252 7.18 2.35 14.90
C SER A 252 6.74 3.08 16.17
N ALA A 253 6.23 4.31 16.05
CA ALA A 253 5.72 5.08 17.19
C ALA A 253 4.48 4.44 17.83
N GLU A 254 3.63 3.82 17.04
CA GLU A 254 2.45 3.06 17.47
C GLU A 254 2.81 1.70 18.09
N GLY A 255 4.08 1.25 17.99
CA GLY A 255 4.49 -0.10 18.38
C GLY A 255 3.91 -1.20 17.47
N ALA A 256 3.50 -0.84 16.25
CA ALA A 256 2.84 -1.72 15.29
C ALA A 256 3.82 -2.41 14.32
N VAL A 257 5.12 -2.09 14.38
CA VAL A 257 6.14 -2.81 13.61
C VAL A 257 6.46 -4.12 14.31
N ASP A 258 6.33 -5.23 13.59
CA ASP A 258 6.71 -6.55 14.10
C ASP A 258 8.22 -6.57 14.43
N PRO A 259 8.64 -7.09 15.60
CA PRO A 259 10.05 -7.20 15.99
C PRO A 259 10.93 -7.99 15.01
N ALA A 260 10.33 -8.82 14.16
CA ALA A 260 11.04 -9.50 13.08
C ALA A 260 11.47 -8.56 11.94
N VAL A 261 10.97 -7.32 11.88
CA VAL A 261 11.32 -6.34 10.85
C VAL A 261 12.30 -5.33 11.41
N VAL A 262 13.45 -5.23 10.78
CA VAL A 262 14.53 -4.31 11.17
C VAL A 262 14.72 -3.27 10.06
N ARG A 263 14.82 -2.00 10.44
CA ARG A 263 15.27 -0.94 9.53
C ARG A 263 16.71 -1.20 9.13
N TYR A 264 16.96 -1.27 7.81
CA TYR A 264 18.28 -1.55 7.26
C TYR A 264 18.99 -0.30 6.78
N ALA A 265 18.34 0.46 5.87
CA ALA A 265 18.93 1.64 5.25
C ALA A 265 17.89 2.73 5.02
N ARG A 266 18.37 3.93 4.73
CA ARG A 266 17.59 5.08 4.32
C ARG A 266 18.13 5.62 3.01
N THR A 267 17.25 6.00 2.08
CA THR A 267 17.69 6.65 0.83
C THR A 267 18.16 8.08 1.08
N PRO A 268 18.94 8.68 0.15
CA PRO A 268 19.01 10.13 0.01
C PRO A 268 17.62 10.76 -0.18
N ALA A 269 17.52 12.08 0.03
CA ALA A 269 16.27 12.83 -0.10
C ALA A 269 15.83 13.00 -1.57
N TYR A 270 14.52 13.07 -1.78
CA TYR A 270 13.87 13.37 -3.07
C TYR A 270 12.49 14.00 -2.82
N ALA A 271 11.88 14.63 -3.83
CA ALA A 271 10.50 15.12 -3.74
C ALA A 271 9.52 13.95 -3.91
N ASP A 272 8.44 13.91 -3.11
CA ASP A 272 7.45 12.82 -3.22
C ASP A 272 6.01 13.37 -3.26
N TYR A 273 5.23 13.18 -2.21
CA TYR A 273 3.78 13.37 -2.25
C TYR A 273 3.34 14.81 -2.48
N HIS A 274 2.20 14.97 -3.17
CA HIS A 274 1.53 16.24 -3.37
C HIS A 274 0.06 16.08 -3.72
N TRP A 275 -0.71 17.14 -3.51
CA TRP A 275 -2.06 17.29 -4.04
C TRP A 275 -1.99 17.76 -5.48
N LEU A 276 -2.68 17.06 -6.38
CA LEU A 276 -2.83 17.43 -7.80
C LEU A 276 -4.30 17.70 -8.09
N LEU A 277 -4.60 18.87 -8.66
CA LEU A 277 -5.94 19.30 -9.05
C LEU A 277 -6.14 19.10 -10.55
N GLY A 278 -7.27 18.52 -10.93
CA GLY A 278 -7.66 18.34 -12.32
C GLY A 278 -8.39 19.57 -12.89
N PRO A 279 -8.19 19.89 -14.19
CA PRO A 279 -8.82 21.06 -14.81
C PRO A 279 -10.33 21.00 -14.85
N ALA A 280 -10.94 19.81 -14.95
CA ALA A 280 -12.39 19.64 -14.94
C ALA A 280 -13.03 20.12 -13.62
N ALA A 281 -12.31 20.09 -12.50
CA ALA A 281 -12.79 20.65 -11.25
C ALA A 281 -12.85 22.19 -11.31
N VAL A 282 -11.81 22.82 -11.89
CA VAL A 282 -11.74 24.27 -12.06
C VAL A 282 -12.88 24.76 -12.97
N GLU A 283 -13.11 24.08 -14.11
CA GLU A 283 -14.20 24.41 -15.02
C GLU A 283 -15.59 24.33 -14.34
N ARG A 284 -15.75 23.42 -13.41
CA ARG A 284 -17.03 23.15 -12.73
C ARG A 284 -17.25 23.99 -11.48
N LEU A 285 -16.21 24.22 -10.69
CA LEU A 285 -16.28 24.81 -9.34
C LEU A 285 -15.74 26.24 -9.26
N GLY A 286 -15.13 26.74 -10.34
CA GLY A 286 -14.65 28.13 -10.47
C GLY A 286 -13.15 28.26 -10.64
N GLU A 287 -12.74 29.32 -11.35
CA GLU A 287 -11.33 29.61 -11.66
C GLU A 287 -10.48 29.98 -10.41
N ASP A 288 -11.13 30.34 -9.31
CA ASP A 288 -10.52 30.67 -8.04
C ASP A 288 -10.19 29.42 -7.17
N LEU A 289 -10.71 28.24 -7.56
CA LEU A 289 -10.55 26.99 -6.81
C LEU A 289 -9.09 26.64 -6.50
N PRO A 290 -8.12 26.70 -7.44
CA PRO A 290 -6.72 26.37 -7.15
C PRO A 290 -6.14 27.24 -6.03
N GLY A 291 -6.39 28.57 -6.08
CA GLY A 291 -5.96 29.50 -5.04
C GLY A 291 -6.57 29.21 -3.68
N ARG A 292 -7.87 28.99 -3.63
CA ARG A 292 -8.58 28.64 -2.37
C ARG A 292 -8.07 27.37 -1.73
N LEU A 293 -7.80 26.34 -2.54
CA LEU A 293 -7.21 25.08 -2.07
C LEU A 293 -5.78 25.29 -1.56
N ALA A 294 -4.94 26.02 -2.30
CA ALA A 294 -3.58 26.31 -1.89
C ALA A 294 -3.53 27.11 -0.58
N ASP A 295 -4.37 28.15 -0.46
CA ASP A 295 -4.48 28.98 0.75
C ASP A 295 -4.96 28.13 1.93
N TRP A 296 -5.96 27.28 1.74
CA TRP A 296 -6.44 26.39 2.81
C TRP A 296 -5.36 25.44 3.30
N PHE A 297 -4.70 24.68 2.40
CA PHE A 297 -3.65 23.75 2.79
C PHE A 297 -2.49 24.44 3.50
N THR A 298 -1.99 25.55 2.95
CA THR A 298 -0.83 26.27 3.49
C THR A 298 -1.17 27.09 4.73
N GLY A 299 -2.45 27.34 4.99
CA GLY A 299 -2.96 28.01 6.19
C GLY A 299 -3.12 27.08 7.38
N LEU A 300 -3.10 25.75 7.21
CA LEU A 300 -3.24 24.80 8.31
C LEU A 300 -2.11 24.97 9.32
N SER A 301 -2.46 25.02 10.63
CA SER A 301 -1.54 25.29 11.72
C SER A 301 -1.63 24.24 12.82
N VAL A 302 -0.50 23.79 13.34
CA VAL A 302 -0.44 22.89 14.51
C VAL A 302 -0.90 23.57 15.81
N ASP A 303 -1.07 24.88 15.80
CA ASP A 303 -1.56 25.66 16.95
C ASP A 303 -3.10 25.68 17.01
N ASP A 304 -3.79 25.35 15.94
CA ASP A 304 -5.24 25.15 15.88
C ASP A 304 -5.57 23.67 16.09
N PRO A 305 -6.45 23.29 17.01
CA PRO A 305 -6.75 21.88 17.30
C PRO A 305 -7.34 21.09 16.11
N ASP A 306 -8.21 21.71 15.30
CA ASP A 306 -8.87 21.04 14.18
C ASP A 306 -7.86 20.84 13.03
N ASP A 307 -7.04 21.84 12.75
CA ASP A 307 -5.94 21.75 11.77
C ASP A 307 -4.87 20.76 12.22
N ALA A 308 -4.55 20.73 13.52
CA ALA A 308 -3.57 19.80 14.09
C ALA A 308 -4.00 18.35 13.93
N GLU A 309 -5.32 18.04 13.97
CA GLU A 309 -5.83 16.70 13.65
C GLU A 309 -5.52 16.34 12.20
N VAL A 310 -5.85 17.21 11.24
CA VAL A 310 -5.55 17.00 9.82
C VAL A 310 -4.05 16.79 9.60
N LEU A 311 -3.22 17.72 10.11
CA LEU A 311 -1.76 17.64 9.97
C LEU A 311 -1.18 16.37 10.59
N GLY A 312 -1.68 15.99 11.77
CA GLY A 312 -1.27 14.78 12.49
C GLY A 312 -1.57 13.50 11.70
N LEU A 313 -2.72 13.41 11.03
CA LEU A 313 -3.08 12.29 10.16
C LEU A 313 -2.13 12.15 8.97
N PHE A 314 -1.62 13.27 8.43
CA PHE A 314 -0.59 13.28 7.38
C PHE A 314 0.84 13.06 7.92
N GLY A 315 1.06 13.11 9.23
CA GLY A 315 2.40 13.10 9.82
C GLY A 315 3.22 14.34 9.44
N ALA A 316 2.55 15.46 9.21
CA ALA A 316 3.12 16.74 8.78
C ALA A 316 3.04 17.78 9.90
N ARG A 317 3.85 18.83 9.81
CA ARG A 317 3.73 20.02 10.64
C ARG A 317 3.06 21.17 9.91
N SER A 318 3.13 21.17 8.60
CA SER A 318 2.51 22.14 7.71
C SER A 318 2.40 21.59 6.29
N PHE A 319 1.57 22.20 5.48
CA PHE A 319 1.65 22.11 4.03
C PHE A 319 2.40 23.33 3.48
N ILE A 320 3.13 23.12 2.40
CA ILE A 320 3.92 24.16 1.71
C ILE A 320 3.53 24.19 0.23
N PRO A 321 3.73 25.33 -0.46
CA PRO A 321 3.54 25.42 -1.90
C PRO A 321 4.41 24.41 -2.64
N THR A 322 3.90 23.91 -3.77
CA THR A 322 4.66 23.04 -4.66
C THR A 322 4.44 23.44 -6.12
N ALA A 323 5.30 22.94 -7.01
CA ALA A 323 5.23 23.19 -8.44
C ALA A 323 5.65 21.95 -9.22
N ALA A 324 5.21 21.85 -10.48
CA ALA A 324 5.54 20.73 -11.36
C ALA A 324 7.06 20.48 -11.47
N SER A 325 7.86 21.55 -11.49
CA SER A 325 9.33 21.47 -11.58
C SER A 325 10.00 20.79 -10.38
N ASN A 326 9.33 20.71 -9.22
CA ASN A 326 9.86 20.00 -8.06
C ASN A 326 9.98 18.48 -8.32
N TYR A 327 9.26 17.97 -9.33
CA TYR A 327 9.19 16.55 -9.70
C TYR A 327 9.95 16.22 -10.99
N ASP A 328 10.75 17.14 -11.53
CA ASP A 328 11.55 16.91 -12.75
C ASP A 328 12.52 15.74 -12.61
N GLN A 329 13.15 15.58 -11.44
CA GLN A 329 14.00 14.44 -11.14
C GLN A 329 13.21 13.13 -11.17
N ILE A 330 11.99 13.11 -10.60
CA ILE A 330 11.10 11.94 -10.59
C ILE A 330 10.71 11.58 -12.03
N GLU A 331 10.37 12.56 -12.84
CA GLU A 331 10.04 12.37 -14.26
C GLU A 331 11.23 11.78 -15.02
N GLN A 332 12.44 12.36 -14.86
CA GLN A 332 13.63 11.89 -15.54
C GLN A 332 13.96 10.44 -15.16
N ILE A 333 14.03 10.13 -13.86
CA ILE A 333 14.31 8.78 -13.38
C ILE A 333 13.19 7.79 -13.82
N GLY A 334 11.94 8.25 -13.81
CA GLY A 334 10.79 7.47 -14.29
C GLY A 334 10.94 7.06 -15.75
N ARG A 335 11.40 7.97 -16.63
CA ARG A 335 11.73 7.70 -18.03
C ARG A 335 12.92 6.75 -18.18
N ASP A 336 13.99 6.98 -17.44
CA ASP A 336 15.22 6.17 -17.47
C ASP A 336 14.99 4.71 -17.01
N LEU A 337 14.01 4.49 -16.13
CA LEU A 337 13.59 3.17 -15.66
C LEU A 337 12.39 2.59 -16.44
N GLY A 338 11.88 3.31 -17.47
CA GLY A 338 10.77 2.85 -18.30
C GLY A 338 9.41 2.84 -17.61
N LEU A 339 9.24 3.60 -16.53
CA LEU A 339 7.97 3.74 -15.80
C LEU A 339 7.13 4.94 -16.27
N ILE A 340 7.74 5.84 -17.07
CA ILE A 340 7.07 6.94 -17.77
C ILE A 340 7.41 6.81 -19.24
N THR A 341 6.39 6.81 -20.10
CA THR A 341 6.52 6.75 -21.57
C THR A 341 6.48 8.12 -22.19
#